data_739c82a33282902f367180497fde8260
#
_entry.id   739c82a33282902f367180497fde8260
#
_cell.length_a   1.000
_cell.length_b   1.000
_cell.length_c   1.000
_cell.angle_alpha   90.00
_cell.angle_beta   90.00
_cell.angle_gamma   90.00
#
_symmetry.space_group_name_H-M   'P 1'
#
loop_
_entity.id
_entity.type
_entity.pdbx_description
1 polymer ?
#
loop_
_entity_poly.entity_id
_entity_poly.type
_entity_poly.pdbx_seq_one_letter_code
_entity_poly.pdbx_strand_id
1 'polypeptide(L)'
;IRKAVDPPQGVLPDWQVVCEVSTRMGYPMSYHHPSEIMDEIARLTPMFAGVSYDRLESPEGLQWPVPAVGHEGTALMHRDRFPKGKAQFVGVDYLPPGESPTEQYPFTLVTGRILQHYNCGAQTRRTDILEVVDVDALELHPEDAARLRFAGGDLVRLVSLRGHAILPV
;
A
#
# COMPACT_ATOMS: atom_id res chain seq x y z
N ILE A 1 6.13 -14.18 0.35
CA ILE A 1 6.87 -13.39 -0.67
C ILE A 1 8.20 -14.07 -0.91
N ARG A 2 8.50 -14.35 -2.17
CA ARG A 2 9.78 -14.95 -2.58
C ARG A 2 10.81 -13.84 -2.78
N LYS A 3 12.07 -14.18 -2.49
CA LYS A 3 13.18 -13.30 -2.75
C LYS A 3 13.35 -13.12 -4.27
N ALA A 4 13.31 -11.89 -4.74
CA ALA A 4 13.48 -11.57 -6.17
C ALA A 4 14.97 -11.35 -6.53
N VAL A 5 15.68 -10.59 -5.69
CA VAL A 5 17.10 -10.25 -5.88
C VAL A 5 17.82 -10.25 -4.52
N ASP A 6 19.14 -10.37 -4.54
CA ASP A 6 19.94 -10.14 -3.35
C ASP A 6 20.02 -8.64 -3.02
N PRO A 7 19.94 -8.27 -1.74
CA PRO A 7 20.19 -6.89 -1.36
C PRO A 7 21.64 -6.47 -1.71
N PRO A 8 21.88 -5.18 -1.97
CA PRO A 8 23.23 -4.67 -2.14
C PRO A 8 24.14 -5.01 -0.95
N GLN A 9 25.43 -5.10 -1.18
CA GLN A 9 26.41 -5.41 -0.12
C GLN A 9 26.26 -4.44 1.06
N GLY A 10 26.18 -4.99 2.26
CA GLY A 10 26.04 -4.22 3.51
C GLY A 10 24.60 -3.80 3.84
N VAL A 11 23.62 -4.16 3.02
CA VAL A 11 22.20 -3.94 3.29
C VAL A 11 21.55 -5.22 3.79
N LEU A 12 20.80 -5.11 4.88
CA LEU A 12 20.05 -6.24 5.44
C LEU A 12 18.59 -6.20 4.97
N PRO A 13 17.96 -7.37 4.77
CA PRO A 13 16.50 -7.46 4.62
C PRO A 13 15.77 -6.90 5.85
N ASP A 14 14.61 -6.33 5.66
CA ASP A 14 13.83 -5.66 6.73
C ASP A 14 13.62 -6.53 7.96
N TRP A 15 13.32 -7.81 7.79
CA TRP A 15 13.11 -8.73 8.89
C TRP A 15 14.37 -8.96 9.73
N GLN A 16 15.55 -8.96 9.10
CA GLN A 16 16.83 -9.07 9.82
C GLN A 16 17.13 -7.80 10.61
N VAL A 17 16.83 -6.63 10.04
CA VAL A 17 16.95 -5.34 10.76
C VAL A 17 16.09 -5.36 12.01
N VAL A 18 14.83 -5.82 11.91
CA VAL A 18 13.92 -5.94 13.07
C VAL A 18 14.50 -6.89 14.12
N CYS A 19 15.02 -8.05 13.71
CA CYS A 19 15.64 -9.01 14.62
C CYS A 19 16.86 -8.42 15.37
N GLU A 20 17.71 -7.69 14.66
CA GLU A 20 18.86 -7.03 15.27
C GLU A 20 18.45 -5.94 16.27
N VAL A 21 17.48 -5.10 15.91
CA VAL A 21 16.97 -4.07 16.81
C VAL A 21 16.38 -4.71 18.07
N SER A 22 15.54 -5.74 17.91
CA SER A 22 14.95 -6.47 19.03
C SER A 22 16.02 -7.05 19.96
N THR A 23 17.03 -7.70 19.39
CA THR A 23 18.14 -8.30 20.16
C THR A 23 18.93 -7.23 20.92
N ARG A 24 19.23 -6.10 20.29
CA ARG A 24 19.94 -4.97 20.94
C ARG A 24 19.12 -4.31 22.04
N MET A 25 17.79 -4.38 21.96
CA MET A 25 16.87 -3.92 23.00
C MET A 25 16.71 -4.93 24.16
N GLY A 26 17.41 -6.05 24.13
CA GLY A 26 17.40 -7.05 25.19
C GLY A 26 16.40 -8.20 25.00
N TYR A 27 15.72 -8.24 23.86
CA TYR A 27 14.84 -9.36 23.48
C TYR A 27 15.48 -10.13 22.32
N PRO A 28 16.16 -11.25 22.57
CA PRO A 28 16.83 -12.04 21.53
C PRO A 28 15.81 -12.53 20.49
N MET A 29 16.04 -12.17 19.23
CA MET A 29 15.21 -12.60 18.11
C MET A 29 16.12 -13.06 16.97
N SER A 30 16.02 -14.31 16.57
CA SER A 30 16.86 -14.90 15.53
C SER A 30 16.04 -15.86 14.68
N TYR A 31 16.03 -15.62 13.39
CA TYR A 31 15.45 -16.49 12.37
C TYR A 31 16.47 -16.65 11.23
N HIS A 32 16.44 -17.79 10.57
CA HIS A 32 17.31 -18.08 9.42
C HIS A 32 16.58 -17.82 8.10
N HIS A 33 15.25 -17.93 8.11
CA HIS A 33 14.43 -17.73 6.92
C HIS A 33 13.07 -17.14 7.30
N PRO A 34 12.42 -16.32 6.44
CA PRO A 34 11.08 -15.77 6.69
C PRO A 34 9.98 -16.80 6.94
N SER A 35 10.16 -18.06 6.50
CA SER A 35 9.21 -19.15 6.81
C SER A 35 9.10 -19.43 8.31
N GLU A 36 10.22 -19.34 9.05
CA GLU A 36 10.22 -19.53 10.51
C GLU A 36 9.39 -18.44 11.22
N ILE A 37 9.43 -17.22 10.69
CA ILE A 37 8.59 -16.12 11.17
C ILE A 37 7.12 -16.44 10.89
N MET A 38 6.79 -16.94 9.68
CA MET A 38 5.43 -17.33 9.36
C MET A 38 4.94 -18.49 10.23
N ASP A 39 5.79 -19.46 10.52
CA ASP A 39 5.46 -20.59 11.41
C ASP A 39 5.18 -20.11 12.85
N GLU A 40 5.92 -19.11 13.32
CA GLU A 40 5.63 -18.48 14.61
C GLU A 40 4.30 -17.71 14.60
N ILE A 41 4.04 -16.92 13.55
CA ILE A 41 2.75 -16.24 13.37
C ILE A 41 1.60 -17.26 13.36
N ALA A 42 1.75 -18.37 12.67
CA ALA A 42 0.74 -19.43 12.60
C ALA A 42 0.47 -20.06 13.97
N ARG A 43 1.48 -20.23 14.80
CA ARG A 43 1.31 -20.74 16.17
C ARG A 43 0.63 -19.75 17.12
N LEU A 44 0.90 -18.47 16.97
CA LEU A 44 0.42 -17.42 17.86
C LEU A 44 -0.93 -16.82 17.45
N THR A 45 -1.29 -16.95 16.17
CA THR A 45 -2.48 -16.29 15.61
C THR A 45 -3.42 -17.32 15.01
N PRO A 46 -4.52 -17.68 15.68
CA PRO A 46 -5.43 -18.74 15.23
C PRO A 46 -5.91 -18.61 13.79
N MET A 47 -6.11 -17.37 13.31
CA MET A 47 -6.57 -17.12 11.94
C MET A 47 -5.50 -17.40 10.87
N PHE A 48 -4.24 -17.63 11.27
CA PHE A 48 -3.13 -18.03 10.40
C PHE A 48 -2.67 -19.46 10.64
N ALA A 49 -3.29 -20.21 11.54
CA ALA A 49 -2.83 -21.52 12.00
C ALA A 49 -2.63 -22.55 10.87
N GLY A 50 -3.32 -22.38 9.76
CA GLY A 50 -3.18 -23.25 8.58
C GLY A 50 -2.24 -22.70 7.50
N VAL A 51 -1.55 -21.59 7.73
CA VAL A 51 -0.65 -20.99 6.73
C VAL A 51 0.77 -21.51 6.93
N SER A 52 1.40 -21.98 5.86
CA SER A 52 2.82 -22.29 5.80
C SER A 52 3.39 -21.86 4.45
N TYR A 53 4.72 -21.73 4.37
CA TYR A 53 5.35 -21.38 3.09
C TYR A 53 5.08 -22.44 2.02
N ASP A 54 5.11 -23.74 2.35
CA ASP A 54 4.81 -24.82 1.40
C ASP A 54 3.41 -24.66 0.80
N ARG A 55 2.44 -24.28 1.61
CA ARG A 55 1.07 -24.03 1.14
C ARG A 55 0.94 -22.74 0.32
N LEU A 56 1.80 -21.76 0.54
CA LEU A 56 1.84 -20.52 -0.23
C LEU A 56 2.58 -20.68 -1.56
N GLU A 57 3.21 -21.82 -1.83
CA GLU A 57 3.82 -22.11 -3.13
C GLU A 57 2.79 -22.44 -4.23
N SER A 58 1.54 -22.74 -3.86
CA SER A 58 0.44 -22.88 -4.81
C SER A 58 0.21 -21.57 -5.58
N PRO A 59 0.02 -21.62 -6.90
CA PRO A 59 -0.30 -20.43 -7.71
C PRO A 59 -1.56 -19.68 -7.25
N GLU A 60 -2.53 -20.40 -6.69
CA GLU A 60 -3.78 -19.84 -6.18
C GLU A 60 -3.56 -19.10 -4.86
N GLY A 61 -2.46 -19.41 -4.15
CA GLY A 61 -2.20 -18.90 -2.81
C GLY A 61 -3.24 -19.34 -1.79
N LEU A 62 -3.32 -18.63 -0.67
CA LEU A 62 -4.31 -18.88 0.39
C LEU A 62 -5.00 -17.57 0.77
N GLN A 63 -6.33 -17.54 0.66
CA GLN A 63 -7.11 -16.39 1.11
C GLN A 63 -7.35 -16.47 2.61
N TRP A 64 -6.90 -15.47 3.34
CA TRP A 64 -7.09 -15.34 4.78
C TRP A 64 -8.58 -15.11 5.14
N PRO A 65 -9.07 -15.64 6.27
CA PRO A 65 -8.42 -16.47 7.28
C PRO A 65 -8.24 -17.94 6.89
N VAL A 66 -7.21 -18.55 7.47
CA VAL A 66 -6.87 -19.98 7.27
C VAL A 66 -6.64 -20.62 8.66
N PRO A 67 -7.72 -20.91 9.40
CA PRO A 67 -7.66 -21.25 10.83
C PRO A 67 -7.14 -22.65 11.14
N ALA A 68 -6.92 -23.51 10.15
CA ALA A 68 -6.45 -24.88 10.34
C ALA A 68 -5.61 -25.37 9.17
N VAL A 69 -4.71 -26.30 9.44
CA VAL A 69 -4.01 -27.07 8.40
C VAL A 69 -5.06 -27.83 7.55
N GLY A 70 -4.94 -27.72 6.23
CA GLY A 70 -5.91 -28.31 5.29
C GLY A 70 -7.13 -27.44 4.96
N HIS A 71 -7.32 -26.30 5.64
CA HIS A 71 -8.37 -25.35 5.28
C HIS A 71 -8.04 -24.69 3.93
N GLU A 72 -8.98 -24.68 2.99
CA GLU A 72 -8.76 -24.18 1.61
C GLU A 72 -8.59 -22.67 1.49
N GLY A 73 -8.73 -21.95 2.58
CA GLY A 73 -8.78 -20.49 2.60
C GLY A 73 -10.22 -19.99 2.65
N THR A 74 -10.38 -18.68 2.80
CA THR A 74 -11.70 -18.02 2.95
C THR A 74 -11.94 -17.06 1.79
N ALA A 75 -12.57 -17.57 0.75
CA ALA A 75 -12.86 -16.76 -0.46
C ALA A 75 -13.86 -15.63 -0.20
N LEU A 76 -14.80 -15.83 0.73
CA LEU A 76 -15.83 -14.85 1.09
C LEU A 76 -15.87 -14.68 2.60
N MET A 77 -15.49 -13.50 3.07
CA MET A 77 -15.51 -13.14 4.50
C MET A 77 -16.95 -13.12 5.04
N HIS A 78 -17.09 -13.62 6.28
CA HIS A 78 -18.38 -13.57 7.01
C HIS A 78 -19.57 -14.22 6.30
N ARG A 79 -19.34 -15.20 5.42
CA ARG A 79 -20.40 -15.87 4.66
C ARG A 79 -21.49 -16.47 5.55
N ASP A 80 -21.10 -17.13 6.63
CA ASP A 80 -22.02 -17.86 7.49
C ASP A 80 -22.37 -17.09 8.77
N ARG A 81 -21.41 -16.36 9.34
CA ARG A 81 -21.59 -15.56 10.55
C ARG A 81 -20.46 -14.57 10.75
N PHE A 82 -20.72 -13.53 11.54
CA PHE A 82 -19.67 -12.64 12.06
C PHE A 82 -19.01 -13.28 13.28
N PRO A 83 -17.68 -13.16 13.50
CA PRO A 83 -16.98 -13.69 14.67
C PRO A 83 -17.55 -13.20 16.01
N LYS A 84 -18.06 -11.96 16.04
CA LYS A 84 -18.67 -11.32 17.21
C LYS A 84 -20.20 -11.51 17.30
N GLY A 85 -20.79 -12.40 16.49
CA GLY A 85 -22.24 -12.57 16.38
C GLY A 85 -22.84 -11.64 15.33
N LYS A 86 -23.83 -10.81 15.70
CA LYS A 86 -24.43 -9.86 14.76
C LYS A 86 -23.52 -8.68 14.48
N ALA A 87 -23.54 -8.16 13.25
CA ALA A 87 -22.90 -6.91 12.92
C ALA A 87 -23.53 -5.75 13.72
N GLN A 88 -22.69 -4.85 14.17
CA GLN A 88 -23.15 -3.63 14.83
C GLN A 88 -23.09 -2.47 13.83
N PHE A 89 -24.23 -1.83 13.61
CA PHE A 89 -24.28 -0.58 12.86
C PHE A 89 -24.01 0.58 13.81
N VAL A 90 -23.09 1.46 13.40
CA VAL A 90 -22.80 2.69 14.12
C VAL A 90 -23.18 3.85 13.20
N GLY A 91 -24.10 4.70 13.65
CA GLY A 91 -24.44 5.93 12.94
C GLY A 91 -23.24 6.88 12.99
N VAL A 92 -22.85 7.38 11.82
CA VAL A 92 -21.83 8.41 11.71
C VAL A 92 -22.37 9.55 10.86
N ASP A 93 -22.17 10.78 11.33
CA ASP A 93 -22.54 11.96 10.57
C ASP A 93 -21.50 12.25 9.49
N TYR A 94 -21.96 12.83 8.40
CA TYR A 94 -21.03 13.31 7.37
C TYR A 94 -20.26 14.52 7.89
N LEU A 95 -18.94 14.40 7.88
CA LEU A 95 -18.03 15.53 8.13
C LEU A 95 -17.46 16.00 6.79
N PRO A 96 -17.68 17.25 6.41
CA PRO A 96 -17.10 17.79 5.19
C PRO A 96 -15.57 17.86 5.32
N PRO A 97 -14.83 17.86 4.19
CA PRO A 97 -13.38 18.09 4.21
C PRO A 97 -13.06 19.43 4.87
N GLY A 98 -11.88 19.50 5.54
CA GLY A 98 -11.42 20.72 6.20
C GLY A 98 -11.18 21.90 5.27
N GLU A 99 -11.05 21.65 3.97
CA GLU A 99 -10.98 22.65 2.91
C GLU A 99 -11.96 22.28 1.81
N SER A 100 -12.83 23.22 1.45
CA SER A 100 -13.76 23.12 0.33
C SER A 100 -13.40 24.16 -0.73
N PRO A 101 -13.79 23.96 -2.00
CA PRO A 101 -13.59 24.96 -3.04
C PRO A 101 -14.15 26.31 -2.63
N THR A 102 -13.43 27.36 -2.97
CA THR A 102 -13.80 28.77 -2.75
C THR A 102 -13.69 29.54 -4.06
N GLU A 103 -14.14 30.79 -4.10
CA GLU A 103 -13.95 31.62 -5.28
C GLU A 103 -12.45 31.80 -5.64
N GLN A 104 -11.59 31.88 -4.64
CA GLN A 104 -10.14 32.02 -4.83
C GLN A 104 -9.46 30.68 -5.22
N TYR A 105 -9.99 29.55 -4.73
CA TYR A 105 -9.48 28.20 -4.99
C TYR A 105 -10.63 27.31 -5.47
N PRO A 106 -11.05 27.46 -6.75
CA PRO A 106 -12.29 26.84 -7.24
C PRO A 106 -12.21 25.36 -7.56
N PHE A 107 -11.02 24.75 -7.50
CA PHE A 107 -10.81 23.35 -7.83
C PHE A 107 -10.59 22.48 -6.60
N THR A 108 -11.03 21.23 -6.67
CA THR A 108 -10.67 20.20 -5.71
C THR A 108 -9.51 19.39 -6.28
N LEU A 109 -8.39 19.35 -5.58
CA LEU A 109 -7.28 18.46 -5.92
C LEU A 109 -7.56 17.06 -5.41
N VAL A 110 -7.57 16.10 -6.33
CA VAL A 110 -7.65 14.66 -6.02
C VAL A 110 -6.31 14.02 -6.37
N THR A 111 -5.69 13.36 -5.40
CA THR A 111 -4.46 12.61 -5.63
C THR A 111 -4.80 11.18 -6.02
N GLY A 112 -4.16 10.66 -7.05
CA GLY A 112 -4.33 9.30 -7.55
C GLY A 112 -3.01 8.52 -7.54
N ARG A 113 -3.11 7.23 -7.81
CA ARG A 113 -1.95 6.35 -8.02
C ARG A 113 -1.77 6.13 -9.51
N ILE A 114 -0.52 6.01 -9.92
CA ILE A 114 -0.16 5.52 -11.25
C ILE A 114 0.34 4.08 -11.13
N LEU A 115 0.06 3.28 -12.16
CA LEU A 115 0.39 1.86 -12.16
C LEU A 115 1.90 1.60 -12.11
N GLN A 116 2.66 2.47 -12.75
CA GLN A 116 4.09 2.30 -12.97
C GLN A 116 4.94 2.53 -11.71
N HIS A 117 4.44 3.31 -10.75
CA HIS A 117 5.19 3.60 -9.54
C HIS A 117 4.51 3.10 -8.26
N TYR A 118 5.33 2.51 -7.39
CA TYR A 118 4.87 2.04 -6.08
C TYR A 118 4.91 3.18 -5.05
N ASN A 119 3.74 3.59 -4.58
CA ASN A 119 3.56 4.69 -3.63
C ASN A 119 4.21 6.00 -4.13
N CYS A 120 5.13 6.59 -3.34
CA CYS A 120 5.88 7.79 -3.70
C CYS A 120 7.00 7.56 -4.72
N GLY A 121 7.18 6.32 -5.18
CA GLY A 121 8.18 5.98 -6.19
C GLY A 121 9.62 5.93 -5.66
N ALA A 122 9.84 5.94 -4.35
CA ALA A 122 11.19 5.94 -3.79
C ALA A 122 12.08 4.77 -4.26
N GLN A 123 11.47 3.64 -4.59
CA GLN A 123 12.15 2.48 -5.17
C GLN A 123 12.03 2.46 -6.69
N THR A 124 10.82 2.53 -7.22
CA THR A 124 10.55 2.34 -8.65
C THR A 124 11.12 3.46 -9.52
N ARG A 125 11.29 4.69 -9.01
CA ARG A 125 11.99 5.79 -9.70
C ARG A 125 13.52 5.58 -9.79
N ARG A 126 14.04 4.49 -9.24
CA ARG A 126 15.44 4.05 -9.36
C ARG A 126 15.61 2.81 -10.23
N THR A 127 14.59 2.48 -11.01
CA THR A 127 14.56 1.36 -11.96
C THR A 127 14.22 1.87 -13.35
N ASP A 128 14.31 0.99 -14.35
CA ASP A 128 14.01 1.31 -15.76
C ASP A 128 12.54 1.74 -15.96
N ILE A 129 11.66 1.53 -14.97
CA ILE A 129 10.28 2.02 -15.01
C ILE A 129 10.22 3.56 -15.07
N LEU A 130 11.26 4.26 -14.62
CA LEU A 130 11.38 5.71 -14.78
C LEU A 130 11.38 6.15 -16.25
N GLU A 131 11.85 5.30 -17.17
CA GLU A 131 11.81 5.58 -18.61
C GLU A 131 10.39 5.58 -19.19
N VAL A 132 9.44 4.93 -18.50
CA VAL A 132 8.03 4.88 -18.91
C VAL A 132 7.25 6.08 -18.39
N VAL A 133 7.47 6.45 -17.12
CA VAL A 133 6.85 7.61 -16.47
C VAL A 133 7.87 8.25 -15.52
N ASP A 134 8.36 9.40 -15.89
CA ASP A 134 9.42 10.12 -15.15
C ASP A 134 8.90 11.25 -14.27
N VAL A 135 7.74 11.81 -14.59
CA VAL A 135 7.15 12.96 -13.87
C VAL A 135 5.71 12.70 -13.43
N ASP A 136 5.33 13.36 -12.37
CA ASP A 136 3.94 13.48 -11.97
C ASP A 136 3.27 14.59 -12.80
N ALA A 137 2.10 14.32 -13.34
CA ALA A 137 1.34 15.26 -14.17
C ALA A 137 0.01 15.65 -13.50
N LEU A 138 -0.48 16.82 -13.83
CA LEU A 138 -1.81 17.28 -13.45
C LEU A 138 -2.81 16.90 -14.54
N GLU A 139 -3.75 16.03 -14.20
CA GLU A 139 -4.87 15.70 -15.09
C GLU A 139 -5.99 16.72 -14.92
N LEU A 140 -6.41 17.34 -16.01
CA LEU A 140 -7.52 18.29 -16.06
C LEU A 140 -8.59 17.80 -17.04
N HIS A 141 -9.86 18.09 -16.71
CA HIS A 141 -10.93 17.90 -17.70
C HIS A 141 -10.67 18.78 -18.94
N PRO A 142 -10.87 18.27 -20.17
CA PRO A 142 -10.57 19.03 -21.39
C PRO A 142 -11.26 20.41 -21.49
N GLU A 143 -12.48 20.53 -20.97
CA GLU A 143 -13.19 21.82 -20.93
C GLU A 143 -12.54 22.81 -19.96
N ASP A 144 -12.03 22.34 -18.82
CA ASP A 144 -11.31 23.18 -17.87
C ASP A 144 -9.96 23.60 -18.43
N ALA A 145 -9.22 22.66 -19.08
CA ALA A 145 -7.97 22.98 -19.76
C ALA A 145 -8.18 24.05 -20.86
N ALA A 146 -9.22 23.89 -21.68
CA ALA A 146 -9.57 24.86 -22.72
C ALA A 146 -9.96 26.23 -22.13
N ARG A 147 -10.79 26.24 -21.09
CA ARG A 147 -11.21 27.47 -20.37
C ARG A 147 -10.02 28.21 -19.77
N LEU A 148 -9.05 27.48 -19.22
CA LEU A 148 -7.83 28.00 -18.62
C LEU A 148 -6.72 28.26 -19.65
N ARG A 149 -6.91 27.82 -20.91
CA ARG A 149 -5.97 27.93 -22.01
C ARG A 149 -4.66 27.17 -21.79
N PHE A 150 -4.76 25.97 -21.20
CA PHE A 150 -3.65 25.05 -21.06
C PHE A 150 -3.70 23.97 -22.13
N ALA A 151 -2.52 23.60 -22.62
CA ALA A 151 -2.31 22.46 -23.51
C ALA A 151 -1.52 21.36 -22.79
N GLY A 152 -1.61 20.13 -23.30
CA GLY A 152 -0.81 19.04 -22.77
C GLY A 152 0.68 19.34 -22.83
N GLY A 153 1.39 19.13 -21.72
CA GLY A 153 2.80 19.45 -21.56
C GLY A 153 3.08 20.85 -21.01
N ASP A 154 2.11 21.74 -20.92
CA ASP A 154 2.31 23.05 -20.29
C ASP A 154 2.64 22.91 -18.81
N LEU A 155 3.64 23.64 -18.35
CA LEU A 155 3.94 23.74 -16.92
C LEU A 155 2.98 24.69 -16.25
N VAL A 156 2.25 24.20 -15.28
CA VAL A 156 1.28 24.97 -14.50
C VAL A 156 1.68 25.06 -13.03
N ARG A 157 1.31 26.16 -12.41
CA ARG A 157 1.48 26.37 -10.98
C ARG A 157 0.16 26.06 -10.26
N LEU A 158 0.12 24.94 -9.56
CA LEU A 158 -0.95 24.58 -8.66
C LEU A 158 -0.75 25.30 -7.32
N VAL A 159 -1.76 26.01 -6.85
CA VAL A 159 -1.70 26.82 -5.63
C VAL A 159 -2.83 26.45 -4.67
N SER A 160 -2.51 26.30 -3.40
CA SER A 160 -3.48 26.11 -2.31
C SER A 160 -3.21 27.09 -1.17
N LEU A 161 -4.04 27.08 -0.13
CA LEU A 161 -3.78 27.83 1.10
C LEU A 161 -2.46 27.45 1.79
N ARG A 162 -1.95 26.23 1.54
CA ARG A 162 -0.78 25.66 2.25
C ARG A 162 0.51 25.74 1.46
N GLY A 163 0.44 26.00 0.17
CA GLY A 163 1.63 26.06 -0.66
C GLY A 163 1.33 25.95 -2.14
N HIS A 164 2.37 25.67 -2.90
CA HIS A 164 2.26 25.50 -4.36
C HIS A 164 3.17 24.39 -4.87
N ALA A 165 2.83 23.85 -6.02
CA ALA A 165 3.66 22.95 -6.83
C ALA A 165 3.65 23.39 -8.29
N ILE A 166 4.69 23.04 -9.03
CA ILE A 166 4.77 23.25 -10.50
C ILE A 166 4.90 21.87 -11.14
N LEU A 167 4.00 21.54 -12.06
CA LEU A 167 3.96 20.26 -12.75
C LEU A 167 3.35 20.45 -14.15
N PRO A 168 3.63 19.53 -15.08
CA PRO A 168 3.01 19.54 -16.40
C PRO A 168 1.53 19.14 -16.32
N VAL A 169 0.75 19.63 -17.29
CA VAL A 169 -0.65 19.19 -17.52
C VAL A 169 -0.64 17.97 -18.43
#